data_141671934b8da02a8ba32d2d7ab9b313
#
_entry.id   141671934b8da02a8ba32d2d7ab9b313
#
_cell.length_a   1.000
_cell.length_b   1.000
_cell.length_c   1.000
_cell.angle_alpha   90.00
_cell.angle_beta   90.00
_cell.angle_gamma   90.00
#
_symmetry.space_group_name_H-M   'P 1'
#
loop_
_entity.id
_entity.type
_entity.pdbx_description
1 polymer ?
#
loop_
_entity_poly.entity_id
_entity_poly.type
_entity_poly.pdbx_seq_one_letter_code
_entity_poly.pdbx_strand_id
1 'polypeptide(L)'
;WGVPEDRCITVKPGDTIKIKDLEIVALDSFDRTCIVTTDSTGPDREDLWGKCPMDMDEKAVNYLLRTPGGNIYHSGDSHYSIYFAKHGKDIAKQYGGVDVAFGSFGCNPMGMQDKMEASDIIRMAEALQCKVVIPIHWDVWTNFEADLREIEVLYNMRKERLGYKFKPYYWKVGGHYTYPTDFEAGKKYFVYQRGFEDCFDEEPNVPFRSVL
;
A
#
# COMPACT_ATOMS: atom_id res chain seq x y z
N TRP A 1 -17.44 13.92 -13.02
CA TRP A 1 -16.39 13.07 -13.60
C TRP A 1 -16.78 12.48 -14.96
N GLY A 2 -18.07 12.51 -15.32
CA GLY A 2 -18.58 12.04 -16.61
C GLY A 2 -18.63 10.50 -16.76
N VAL A 3 -18.43 9.75 -15.68
CA VAL A 3 -18.65 8.31 -15.68
C VAL A 3 -20.15 8.05 -15.49
N PRO A 4 -20.81 7.27 -16.37
CA PRO A 4 -22.21 6.91 -16.21
C PRO A 4 -22.45 6.12 -14.91
N GLU A 5 -23.54 6.37 -14.23
CA GLU A 5 -23.88 5.72 -12.95
C GLU A 5 -23.97 4.20 -13.05
N ASP A 6 -24.50 3.70 -14.18
CA ASP A 6 -24.61 2.26 -14.46
C ASP A 6 -23.26 1.54 -14.58
N ARG A 7 -22.15 2.31 -14.64
CA ARG A 7 -20.77 1.81 -14.63
C ARG A 7 -20.09 1.95 -13.27
N CYS A 8 -20.81 2.46 -12.27
CA CYS A 8 -20.29 2.63 -10.92
C CYS A 8 -20.91 1.56 -9.99
N ILE A 9 -20.08 0.90 -9.21
CA ILE A 9 -20.51 -0.09 -8.23
C ILE A 9 -20.07 0.41 -6.86
N THR A 10 -21.01 0.67 -5.98
CA THR A 10 -20.73 0.99 -4.58
C THR A 10 -20.38 -0.29 -3.84
N VAL A 11 -19.32 -0.24 -3.06
CA VAL A 11 -18.82 -1.38 -2.28
C VAL A 11 -18.59 -0.99 -0.83
N LYS A 12 -18.70 -1.96 0.05
CA LYS A 12 -18.33 -1.89 1.46
C LYS A 12 -17.51 -3.12 1.85
N PRO A 13 -16.79 -3.09 2.98
CA PRO A 13 -16.05 -4.25 3.45
C PRO A 13 -16.89 -5.52 3.49
N GLY A 14 -16.35 -6.62 2.97
CA GLY A 14 -17.01 -7.89 2.81
C GLY A 14 -17.66 -8.11 1.43
N ASP A 15 -17.86 -7.07 0.64
CA ASP A 15 -18.40 -7.23 -0.70
C ASP A 15 -17.38 -7.85 -1.65
N THR A 16 -17.90 -8.63 -2.60
CA THR A 16 -17.08 -9.28 -3.63
C THR A 16 -17.69 -9.05 -5.00
N ILE A 17 -16.88 -8.53 -5.91
CA ILE A 17 -17.23 -8.31 -7.31
C ILE A 17 -16.47 -9.30 -8.18
N LYS A 18 -17.14 -9.93 -9.14
CA LYS A 18 -16.53 -10.82 -10.11
C LYS A 18 -16.63 -10.24 -11.51
N ILE A 19 -15.47 -10.12 -12.16
CA ILE A 19 -15.36 -9.66 -13.54
C ILE A 19 -14.50 -10.67 -14.31
N LYS A 20 -15.12 -11.57 -15.04
CA LYS A 20 -14.44 -12.71 -15.70
C LYS A 20 -13.67 -13.53 -14.67
N ASP A 21 -12.35 -13.64 -14.84
CA ASP A 21 -11.45 -14.40 -13.95
C ASP A 21 -10.90 -13.56 -12.79
N LEU A 22 -11.30 -12.30 -12.70
CA LEU A 22 -10.93 -11.41 -11.61
C LEU A 22 -12.02 -11.41 -10.54
N GLU A 23 -11.62 -11.65 -9.30
CA GLU A 23 -12.45 -11.44 -8.11
C GLU A 23 -11.86 -10.30 -7.28
N ILE A 24 -12.67 -9.29 -7.02
CA ILE A 24 -12.30 -8.10 -6.25
C ILE A 24 -13.03 -8.18 -4.91
N VAL A 25 -12.28 -8.32 -3.83
CA VAL A 25 -12.83 -8.34 -2.47
C VAL A 25 -12.56 -6.98 -1.82
N ALA A 26 -13.61 -6.31 -1.39
CA ALA A 26 -13.52 -5.11 -0.59
C ALA A 26 -13.25 -5.51 0.88
N LEU A 27 -12.29 -4.88 1.50
CA LEU A 27 -11.79 -5.19 2.83
C LEU A 27 -11.79 -3.94 3.71
N ASP A 28 -11.73 -4.15 5.03
CA ASP A 28 -11.59 -3.06 5.99
C ASP A 28 -10.39 -2.18 5.66
N SER A 29 -10.58 -0.88 5.73
CA SER A 29 -9.52 0.12 5.64
C SER A 29 -9.09 0.58 7.02
N PHE A 30 -7.83 0.99 7.12
CA PHE A 30 -7.22 1.55 8.33
C PHE A 30 -6.69 2.96 8.06
N ASP A 31 -7.39 3.69 7.22
CA ASP A 31 -7.07 5.08 6.92
C ASP A 31 -7.50 5.99 8.08
N ARG A 32 -6.51 6.52 8.80
CA ARG A 32 -6.75 7.41 9.93
C ARG A 32 -7.39 8.73 9.52
N THR A 33 -7.04 9.22 8.36
CA THR A 33 -7.59 10.48 7.88
C THR A 33 -9.09 10.36 7.70
N CYS A 34 -9.55 9.24 7.16
CA CYS A 34 -10.97 8.95 7.06
C CYS A 34 -11.66 8.77 8.41
N ILE A 35 -10.93 8.29 9.44
CA ILE A 35 -11.49 8.15 10.79
C ILE A 35 -11.69 9.52 11.46
N VAL A 36 -10.73 10.45 11.31
CA VAL A 36 -10.71 11.69 12.07
C VAL A 36 -11.26 12.89 11.30
N THR A 37 -11.25 12.84 9.99
CA THR A 37 -11.86 13.89 9.16
C THR A 37 -13.35 13.60 9.00
N THR A 38 -14.15 14.49 9.55
CA THR A 38 -15.54 14.56 9.13
C THR A 38 -15.57 15.09 7.70
N ASP A 39 -16.47 14.58 6.87
CA ASP A 39 -16.69 15.09 5.52
C ASP A 39 -17.30 16.51 5.50
N SER A 40 -17.05 17.29 6.51
CA SER A 40 -17.46 18.68 6.63
C SER A 40 -16.64 19.58 5.70
N THR A 41 -16.61 19.24 4.43
CA THR A 41 -15.98 20.09 3.42
C THR A 41 -16.84 21.29 3.01
N GLY A 42 -17.96 21.49 3.68
CA GLY A 42 -18.85 22.62 3.41
C GLY A 42 -19.38 23.26 4.68
N PRO A 43 -19.64 24.58 4.64
CA PRO A 43 -20.22 25.30 5.78
C PRO A 43 -21.61 24.79 6.19
N ASP A 44 -22.22 23.98 5.36
CA ASP A 44 -23.60 23.52 5.53
C ASP A 44 -23.73 22.14 6.20
N ARG A 45 -22.63 21.58 6.70
CA ARG A 45 -22.61 20.26 7.34
C ARG A 45 -22.45 20.34 8.86
N GLU A 46 -23.09 21.33 9.50
CA GLU A 46 -23.13 21.47 10.96
C GLU A 46 -23.71 20.23 11.67
N ASP A 47 -24.54 19.47 10.98
CA ASP A 47 -25.09 18.21 11.48
C ASP A 47 -24.03 17.13 11.80
N LEU A 48 -22.83 17.25 11.21
CA LEU A 48 -21.71 16.34 11.40
C LEU A 48 -20.67 16.84 12.43
N TRP A 49 -20.80 18.08 12.87
CA TRP A 49 -19.87 18.66 13.84
C TRP A 49 -19.94 17.90 15.16
N GLY A 50 -18.76 17.45 15.63
CA GLY A 50 -18.63 16.68 16.86
C GLY A 50 -19.13 15.25 16.79
N LYS A 51 -19.60 14.79 15.64
CA LYS A 51 -19.87 13.37 15.41
C LYS A 51 -18.62 12.72 14.87
N CYS A 52 -18.04 11.81 15.66
CA CYS A 52 -17.05 10.90 15.11
C CYS A 52 -17.71 10.12 13.97
N PRO A 53 -17.09 10.03 12.80
CA PRO A 53 -17.60 9.15 11.75
C PRO A 53 -17.62 7.74 12.30
N MET A 54 -18.81 7.23 12.53
CA MET A 54 -19.04 5.98 13.26
C MET A 54 -18.89 4.78 12.37
N ASP A 55 -18.90 4.97 11.06
CA ASP A 55 -18.82 3.86 10.12
C ASP A 55 -17.68 4.10 9.12
N MET A 56 -16.55 3.43 9.36
CA MET A 56 -15.40 3.41 8.46
C MET A 56 -15.73 2.77 7.12
N ASP A 57 -16.69 1.86 7.13
CA ASP A 57 -17.10 1.10 5.95
C ASP A 57 -17.74 1.98 4.87
N GLU A 58 -18.24 3.14 5.26
CA GLU A 58 -18.80 4.12 4.35
C GLU A 58 -17.75 5.06 3.74
N LYS A 59 -16.50 4.99 4.18
CA LYS A 59 -15.49 6.00 3.86
C LYS A 59 -14.33 5.50 3.04
N ALA A 60 -13.80 4.35 3.37
CA ALA A 60 -12.63 3.80 2.71
C ALA A 60 -12.64 2.27 2.76
N VAL A 61 -12.11 1.68 1.71
CA VAL A 61 -11.93 0.23 1.60
C VAL A 61 -10.53 -0.08 1.09
N ASN A 62 -9.98 -1.18 1.54
CA ASN A 62 -8.82 -1.82 0.94
C ASN A 62 -9.30 -2.89 -0.04
N TYR A 63 -8.45 -3.32 -0.94
CA TYR A 63 -8.82 -4.32 -1.94
C TYR A 63 -7.90 -5.51 -1.94
N LEU A 64 -8.48 -6.70 -2.08
CA LEU A 64 -7.79 -7.90 -2.50
C LEU A 64 -8.28 -8.30 -3.88
N LEU A 65 -7.38 -8.25 -4.84
CA LEU A 65 -7.62 -8.66 -6.22
C LEU A 65 -7.14 -10.11 -6.36
N ARG A 66 -8.06 -11.03 -6.61
CA ARG A 66 -7.76 -12.44 -6.80
C ARG A 66 -7.80 -12.75 -8.30
N THR A 67 -6.69 -13.20 -8.81
CA THR A 67 -6.51 -13.52 -10.25
C THR A 67 -5.97 -14.94 -10.41
N PRO A 68 -6.07 -15.55 -11.60
CA PRO A 68 -5.40 -16.82 -11.85
C PRO A 68 -3.89 -16.79 -11.67
N GLY A 69 -3.27 -15.60 -11.79
CA GLY A 69 -1.83 -15.40 -11.62
C GLY A 69 -1.39 -15.12 -10.18
N GLY A 70 -2.31 -14.89 -9.27
CA GLY A 70 -2.00 -14.62 -7.87
C GLY A 70 -2.92 -13.60 -7.21
N ASN A 71 -2.72 -13.39 -5.91
CA ASN A 71 -3.47 -12.47 -5.07
C ASN A 71 -2.71 -11.15 -4.93
N ILE A 72 -3.37 -10.04 -5.21
CA ILE A 72 -2.80 -8.69 -5.11
C ILE A 72 -3.57 -7.92 -4.03
N TYR A 73 -2.88 -7.40 -3.04
CA TYR A 73 -3.46 -6.56 -2.01
C TYR A 73 -3.09 -5.09 -2.22
N HIS A 74 -4.06 -4.21 -2.05
CA HIS A 74 -3.87 -2.76 -2.09
C HIS A 74 -4.37 -2.14 -0.79
N SER A 75 -3.45 -1.49 -0.06
CA SER A 75 -3.75 -0.93 1.26
C SER A 75 -4.53 0.38 1.23
N GLY A 76 -4.78 0.94 0.04
CA GLY A 76 -5.21 2.35 0.00
C GLY A 76 -4.23 3.21 0.80
N ASP A 77 -4.74 4.15 1.56
CA ASP A 77 -3.99 5.00 2.48
C ASP A 77 -3.96 4.47 3.93
N SER A 78 -4.22 3.17 4.10
CA SER A 78 -4.17 2.55 5.41
C SER A 78 -2.80 2.70 6.06
N HIS A 79 -2.78 2.99 7.34
CA HIS A 79 -1.59 2.92 8.18
C HIS A 79 -1.51 1.57 8.90
N TYR A 80 -0.34 1.27 9.44
CA TYR A 80 -0.14 0.04 10.20
C TYR A 80 -0.53 0.21 11.66
N SER A 81 -1.20 -0.80 12.20
CA SER A 81 -1.57 -0.89 13.61
C SER A 81 -1.69 -2.36 14.03
N ILE A 82 -1.93 -2.60 15.31
CA ILE A 82 -2.19 -3.97 15.79
C ILE A 82 -3.45 -4.57 15.14
N TYR A 83 -4.43 -3.73 14.81
CA TYR A 83 -5.64 -4.16 14.10
C TYR A 83 -5.33 -4.54 12.66
N PHE A 84 -4.50 -3.74 11.98
CA PHE A 84 -4.00 -4.11 10.65
C PHE A 84 -3.22 -5.44 10.69
N ALA A 85 -2.38 -5.63 11.70
CA ALA A 85 -1.62 -6.87 11.85
C ALA A 85 -2.53 -8.09 11.97
N LYS A 86 -3.64 -7.97 12.72
CA LYS A 86 -4.65 -9.02 12.82
C LYS A 86 -5.34 -9.25 11.49
N HIS A 87 -5.81 -8.19 10.86
CA HIS A 87 -6.47 -8.21 9.55
C HIS A 87 -5.59 -8.86 8.48
N GLY A 88 -4.31 -8.49 8.39
CA GLY A 88 -3.37 -9.10 7.45
C GLY A 88 -3.20 -10.61 7.67
N LYS A 89 -3.14 -11.05 8.91
CA LYS A 89 -3.09 -12.48 9.25
C LYS A 89 -4.38 -13.22 8.89
N ASP A 90 -5.53 -12.60 9.10
CA ASP A 90 -6.81 -13.19 8.75
C ASP A 90 -6.94 -13.34 7.22
N ILE A 91 -6.51 -12.33 6.45
CA ILE A 91 -6.42 -12.40 4.98
C ILE A 91 -5.48 -13.54 4.55
N ALA A 92 -4.28 -13.59 5.10
CA ALA A 92 -3.31 -14.62 4.76
C ALA A 92 -3.87 -16.03 5.03
N LYS A 93 -4.56 -16.21 6.15
CA LYS A 93 -5.20 -17.48 6.51
C LYS A 93 -6.36 -17.82 5.58
N GLN A 94 -7.21 -16.85 5.25
CA GLN A 94 -8.42 -17.07 4.46
C GLN A 94 -8.13 -17.33 2.99
N TYR A 95 -7.13 -16.63 2.43
CA TYR A 95 -6.84 -16.64 1.00
C TYR A 95 -5.51 -17.29 0.62
N GLY A 96 -4.80 -17.86 1.60
CA GLY A 96 -3.54 -18.56 1.34
C GLY A 96 -2.32 -17.64 1.20
N GLY A 97 -2.42 -16.40 1.67
CA GLY A 97 -1.39 -15.38 1.54
C GLY A 97 -1.64 -14.43 0.37
N VAL A 98 -0.79 -13.45 0.26
CA VAL A 98 -0.81 -12.42 -0.79
C VAL A 98 0.46 -12.55 -1.63
N ASP A 99 0.35 -12.50 -2.93
CA ASP A 99 1.52 -12.57 -3.80
C ASP A 99 2.20 -11.21 -3.92
N VAL A 100 1.41 -10.18 -4.21
CA VAL A 100 1.91 -8.80 -4.31
C VAL A 100 1.09 -7.88 -3.41
N ALA A 101 1.76 -7.11 -2.57
CA ALA A 101 1.11 -6.13 -1.69
C ALA A 101 1.61 -4.72 -1.99
N PHE A 102 0.68 -3.80 -2.22
CA PHE A 102 0.96 -2.37 -2.29
C PHE A 102 0.71 -1.73 -0.93
N GLY A 103 1.69 -0.98 -0.43
CA GLY A 103 1.62 -0.28 0.85
C GLY A 103 1.85 1.22 0.70
N SER A 104 0.98 2.02 1.29
CA SER A 104 1.09 3.48 1.31
C SER A 104 2.25 3.88 2.22
N PHE A 105 3.36 4.30 1.64
CA PHE A 105 4.60 4.69 2.32
C PHE A 105 4.82 6.19 2.23
N GLY A 106 5.24 6.80 3.31
CA GLY A 106 5.52 8.23 3.31
C GLY A 106 6.17 8.71 4.60
N CYS A 107 6.78 9.88 4.55
CA CYS A 107 7.21 10.61 5.73
C CYS A 107 6.02 11.36 6.31
N ASN A 108 5.75 11.14 7.58
CA ASN A 108 4.64 11.81 8.26
C ASN A 108 5.10 13.15 8.85
N PRO A 109 4.46 14.28 8.50
CA PRO A 109 4.70 15.53 9.20
C PRO A 109 4.42 15.43 10.70
N MET A 110 5.06 16.27 11.48
CA MET A 110 4.87 16.29 12.92
C MET A 110 3.37 16.43 13.29
N GLY A 111 2.89 15.51 14.11
CA GLY A 111 1.50 15.50 14.57
C GLY A 111 0.49 14.90 13.59
N MET A 112 0.93 14.47 12.41
CA MET A 112 0.08 13.81 11.44
C MET A 112 0.68 12.43 11.10
N GLN A 113 -0.07 11.37 11.32
CA GLN A 113 0.33 10.02 10.94
C GLN A 113 -0.67 9.49 9.91
N ASP A 114 -0.34 9.69 8.66
CA ASP A 114 -1.21 9.39 7.52
C ASP A 114 -0.72 8.22 6.67
N LYS A 115 0.59 8.00 6.64
CA LYS A 115 1.21 6.94 5.83
C LYS A 115 1.94 5.92 6.71
N MET A 116 2.20 4.75 6.16
CA MET A 116 3.08 3.76 6.77
C MET A 116 4.53 4.25 6.73
N GLU A 117 5.25 4.07 7.82
CA GLU A 117 6.69 4.23 7.85
C GLU A 117 7.41 2.97 7.31
N ALA A 118 8.72 3.05 7.13
CA ALA A 118 9.50 1.93 6.59
C ALA A 118 9.33 0.63 7.39
N SER A 119 9.27 0.75 8.72
CA SER A 119 9.04 -0.41 9.60
C SER A 119 7.64 -1.00 9.44
N ASP A 120 6.66 -0.18 9.09
CA ASP A 120 5.27 -0.60 8.94
C ASP A 120 5.05 -1.32 7.62
N ILE A 121 5.71 -0.88 6.54
CA ILE A 121 5.72 -1.58 5.26
C ILE A 121 6.24 -3.02 5.44
N ILE A 122 7.32 -3.18 6.21
CA ILE A 122 7.88 -4.50 6.50
C ILE A 122 6.91 -5.35 7.32
N ARG A 123 6.29 -4.76 8.36
CA ARG A 123 5.30 -5.46 9.20
C ARG A 123 4.03 -5.83 8.43
N MET A 124 3.58 -4.96 7.52
CA MET A 124 2.48 -5.25 6.61
C MET A 124 2.79 -6.48 5.76
N ALA A 125 3.98 -6.51 5.16
CA ALA A 125 4.41 -7.63 4.34
C ALA A 125 4.45 -8.97 5.11
N GLU A 126 4.91 -8.93 6.36
CA GLU A 126 4.89 -10.10 7.25
C GLU A 126 3.47 -10.54 7.61
N ALA A 127 2.60 -9.59 7.97
CA ALA A 127 1.22 -9.88 8.35
C ALA A 127 0.42 -10.51 7.21
N LEU A 128 0.55 -9.98 6.01
CA LEU A 128 -0.08 -10.48 4.80
C LEU A 128 0.57 -11.76 4.24
N GLN A 129 1.74 -12.13 4.77
CA GLN A 129 2.58 -13.22 4.23
C GLN A 129 2.82 -13.05 2.73
N CYS A 130 3.03 -11.81 2.29
CA CYS A 130 3.20 -11.54 0.88
C CYS A 130 4.56 -12.04 0.36
N LYS A 131 4.68 -12.17 -0.96
CA LYS A 131 5.95 -12.51 -1.62
C LYS A 131 6.69 -11.28 -2.11
N VAL A 132 5.93 -10.29 -2.55
CA VAL A 132 6.47 -9.00 -3.00
C VAL A 132 5.72 -7.87 -2.31
N VAL A 133 6.44 -6.90 -1.76
CA VAL A 133 5.86 -5.67 -1.25
C VAL A 133 6.35 -4.49 -2.09
N ILE A 134 5.42 -3.67 -2.54
CA ILE A 134 5.67 -2.50 -3.38
C ILE A 134 5.21 -1.26 -2.61
N PRO A 135 6.12 -0.43 -2.11
CA PRO A 135 5.74 0.84 -1.51
C PRO A 135 5.24 1.80 -2.59
N ILE A 136 4.14 2.47 -2.30
CA ILE A 136 3.52 3.49 -3.15
C ILE A 136 3.34 4.78 -2.35
N HIS A 137 3.00 5.88 -2.99
CA HIS A 137 2.75 7.19 -2.37
C HIS A 137 3.99 7.97 -1.91
N TRP A 138 5.15 7.37 -1.88
CA TRP A 138 6.38 7.92 -1.31
C TRP A 138 6.90 9.17 -2.04
N ASP A 139 6.45 9.43 -3.25
CA ASP A 139 6.94 10.48 -4.13
C ASP A 139 5.83 11.39 -4.72
N VAL A 140 4.62 11.29 -4.21
CA VAL A 140 3.45 12.02 -4.77
C VAL A 140 3.31 13.42 -4.18
N TRP A 141 3.48 13.54 -2.88
CA TRP A 141 3.26 14.77 -2.14
C TRP A 141 4.52 15.25 -1.45
N THR A 142 4.92 16.49 -1.67
CA THR A 142 6.13 17.08 -1.07
C THR A 142 6.18 16.95 0.45
N ASN A 143 5.04 17.04 1.11
CA ASN A 143 4.95 16.93 2.58
C ASN A 143 5.10 15.49 3.09
N PHE A 144 4.95 14.50 2.22
CA PHE A 144 5.00 13.08 2.56
C PHE A 144 6.10 12.34 1.79
N GLU A 145 6.99 13.06 1.13
CA GLU A 145 8.13 12.42 0.44
C GLU A 145 8.96 11.61 1.42
N ALA A 146 9.24 10.35 1.07
CA ALA A 146 10.01 9.45 1.87
C ALA A 146 11.14 8.79 1.08
N ASP A 147 12.16 8.35 1.78
CA ASP A 147 13.32 7.71 1.18
C ASP A 147 13.18 6.19 1.20
N LEU A 148 13.04 5.59 0.03
CA LEU A 148 12.95 4.14 -0.12
C LEU A 148 14.11 3.36 0.52
N ARG A 149 15.26 4.02 0.71
CA ARG A 149 16.42 3.41 1.38
C ARG A 149 16.14 3.06 2.83
N GLU A 150 15.22 3.72 3.49
CA GLU A 150 14.81 3.35 4.85
C GLU A 150 14.25 1.93 4.88
N ILE A 151 13.41 1.58 3.91
CA ILE A 151 12.89 0.20 3.78
C ILE A 151 14.02 -0.76 3.46
N GLU A 152 14.89 -0.39 2.52
CA GLU A 152 16.02 -1.21 2.09
C GLU A 152 16.99 -1.53 3.25
N VAL A 153 17.37 -0.51 4.01
CA VAL A 153 18.25 -0.66 5.17
C VAL A 153 17.61 -1.58 6.22
N LEU A 154 16.36 -1.28 6.62
CA LEU A 154 15.67 -2.09 7.62
C LEU A 154 15.45 -3.53 7.16
N TYR A 155 15.09 -3.73 5.91
CA TYR A 155 14.94 -5.05 5.33
C TYR A 155 16.25 -5.84 5.39
N ASN A 156 17.35 -5.27 4.90
CA ASN A 156 18.64 -5.91 4.87
C ASN A 156 19.18 -6.22 6.28
N MET A 157 18.95 -5.35 7.26
CA MET A 157 19.34 -5.57 8.65
C MET A 157 18.57 -6.73 9.31
N ARG A 158 17.37 -7.01 8.86
CA ARG A 158 16.44 -7.91 9.57
C ARG A 158 16.16 -9.22 8.84
N LYS A 159 16.29 -9.27 7.51
CA LYS A 159 15.83 -10.37 6.67
C LYS A 159 16.38 -11.74 7.09
N GLU A 160 17.68 -11.82 7.37
CA GLU A 160 18.32 -13.07 7.78
C GLU A 160 17.88 -13.48 9.19
N ARG A 161 17.94 -12.55 10.12
CA ARG A 161 17.61 -12.80 11.53
C ARG A 161 16.15 -13.18 11.75
N LEU A 162 15.23 -12.55 10.99
CA LEU A 162 13.80 -12.79 11.12
C LEU A 162 13.26 -13.74 10.05
N GLY A 163 14.09 -14.16 9.10
CA GLY A 163 13.72 -15.13 8.08
C GLY A 163 12.64 -14.63 7.13
N TYR A 164 12.72 -13.37 6.71
CA TYR A 164 11.73 -12.79 5.79
C TYR A 164 11.59 -13.59 4.50
N LYS A 165 10.35 -13.84 4.12
CA LYS A 165 10.02 -14.62 2.90
C LYS A 165 9.57 -13.72 1.75
N PHE A 166 9.43 -12.45 1.98
CA PHE A 166 9.08 -11.45 0.98
C PHE A 166 10.32 -10.70 0.49
N LYS A 167 10.14 -10.02 -0.66
CA LYS A 167 11.13 -9.09 -1.21
C LYS A 167 10.45 -7.73 -1.43
N PRO A 168 11.06 -6.61 -1.04
CA PRO A 168 10.61 -5.31 -1.48
C PRO A 168 10.95 -5.12 -2.97
N TYR A 169 10.05 -4.48 -3.70
CA TYR A 169 10.28 -4.04 -5.06
C TYR A 169 9.94 -2.56 -5.16
N TYR A 170 10.89 -1.76 -5.61
CA TYR A 170 10.73 -0.32 -5.70
C TYR A 170 10.33 0.05 -7.10
N TRP A 171 9.08 0.48 -7.24
CA TRP A 171 8.49 0.79 -8.52
C TRP A 171 8.79 2.23 -8.92
N LYS A 172 9.14 2.45 -10.17
CA LYS A 172 9.22 3.78 -10.74
C LYS A 172 7.95 4.09 -11.54
N VAL A 173 7.70 5.37 -11.76
CA VAL A 173 6.62 5.82 -12.64
C VAL A 173 6.83 5.25 -14.05
N GLY A 174 5.82 4.59 -14.60
CA GLY A 174 5.88 3.92 -15.90
C GLY A 174 6.56 2.54 -15.89
N GLY A 175 7.08 2.10 -14.73
CA GLY A 175 7.61 0.74 -14.59
C GLY A 175 6.51 -0.33 -14.58
N HIS A 176 6.89 -1.56 -14.77
CA HIS A 176 6.00 -2.71 -14.70
C HIS A 176 6.63 -3.87 -13.93
N TYR A 177 5.77 -4.68 -13.33
CA TYR A 177 6.15 -5.90 -12.65
C TYR A 177 5.13 -6.99 -12.98
N THR A 178 5.61 -8.11 -13.53
CA THR A 178 4.76 -9.24 -13.93
C THR A 178 4.97 -10.40 -12.97
N TYR A 179 4.01 -10.64 -12.11
CA TYR A 179 4.03 -11.77 -11.19
C TYR A 179 3.35 -13.00 -11.85
N PRO A 180 3.88 -14.23 -11.72
CA PRO A 180 5.08 -14.60 -10.95
C PRO A 180 6.40 -14.48 -11.74
N THR A 181 6.35 -14.18 -13.03
CA THR A 181 7.51 -14.23 -13.96
C THR A 181 8.71 -13.42 -13.45
N ASP A 182 8.48 -12.14 -13.10
CA ASP A 182 9.54 -11.26 -12.62
C ASP A 182 10.09 -11.70 -11.26
N PHE A 183 9.23 -12.27 -10.41
CA PHE A 183 9.64 -12.82 -9.12
C PHE A 183 10.53 -14.05 -9.28
N GLU A 184 10.16 -14.98 -10.15
CA GLU A 184 10.91 -16.21 -10.45
C GLU A 184 12.23 -15.90 -11.15
N ALA A 185 12.21 -14.95 -12.09
CA ALA A 185 13.42 -14.45 -12.74
C ALA A 185 14.35 -13.67 -11.80
N GLY A 186 13.89 -13.36 -10.59
CA GLY A 186 14.66 -12.58 -9.63
C GLY A 186 14.87 -11.14 -10.07
N LYS A 187 13.85 -10.54 -10.75
CA LYS A 187 13.92 -9.16 -11.20
C LYS A 187 14.31 -8.27 -10.03
N LYS A 188 15.40 -7.54 -10.22
CA LYS A 188 15.92 -6.65 -9.20
C LYS A 188 15.10 -5.37 -9.14
N TYR A 189 14.93 -4.87 -7.94
CA TYR A 189 14.46 -3.52 -7.69
C TYR A 189 15.63 -2.55 -7.87
N PHE A 190 15.35 -1.31 -8.16
CA PHE A 190 16.36 -0.28 -8.11
C PHE A 190 16.53 0.27 -6.69
N VAL A 191 17.76 0.65 -6.35
CA VAL A 191 18.06 1.38 -5.13
C VAL A 191 18.42 2.81 -5.50
N TYR A 192 17.61 3.72 -5.02
CA TYR A 192 17.85 5.14 -5.21
C TYR A 192 18.94 5.63 -4.26
N GLN A 193 20.03 6.15 -4.80
CA GLN A 193 21.13 6.72 -4.00
C GLN A 193 21.27 8.21 -4.29
N ARG A 194 20.99 9.00 -3.28
CA ARG A 194 21.12 10.45 -3.39
C ARG A 194 22.59 10.86 -3.56
N GLY A 195 22.92 11.54 -4.67
CA GLY A 195 24.21 12.17 -4.89
C GLY A 195 25.38 11.24 -5.19
N PHE A 196 25.11 9.97 -5.50
CA PHE A 196 26.14 8.98 -5.87
C PHE A 196 25.74 8.27 -7.16
N GLU A 197 26.66 7.49 -7.71
CA GLU A 197 26.36 6.60 -8.82
C GLU A 197 25.22 5.66 -8.42
N ASP A 198 24.26 5.57 -9.32
CA ASP A 198 23.09 4.74 -9.10
C ASP A 198 23.48 3.26 -9.15
N CYS A 199 23.02 2.52 -8.18
CA CYS A 199 23.16 1.06 -8.16
C CYS A 199 22.04 0.39 -8.95
N PHE A 200 21.54 1.04 -10.00
CA PHE A 200 20.49 0.50 -10.84
C PHE A 200 21.08 -0.42 -11.89
N ASP A 201 20.85 -1.70 -11.75
CA ASP A 201 21.34 -2.66 -12.72
C ASP A 201 20.55 -2.66 -14.03
N GLU A 202 19.27 -2.28 -13.97
CA GLU A 202 18.35 -2.48 -15.10
C GLU A 202 17.67 -1.20 -15.57
N GLU A 203 17.78 -0.11 -14.82
CA GLU A 203 17.08 1.14 -15.11
C GLU A 203 17.95 2.36 -14.82
N PRO A 204 19.00 2.56 -15.62
CA PRO A 204 20.02 3.56 -15.34
C PRO A 204 19.51 5.01 -15.44
N ASN A 205 18.32 5.23 -15.97
CA ASN A 205 17.80 6.56 -16.25
C ASN A 205 16.65 6.99 -15.32
N VAL A 206 16.55 6.40 -14.13
CA VAL A 206 15.60 6.89 -13.14
C VAL A 206 16.01 8.30 -12.73
N PRO A 207 15.14 9.31 -12.88
CA PRO A 207 15.48 10.66 -12.52
C PRO A 207 15.91 10.74 -11.06
N PHE A 208 17.06 11.33 -10.83
CA PHE A 208 17.49 11.65 -9.48
C PHE A 208 16.51 12.66 -8.88
N ARG A 209 15.85 12.27 -7.80
CA ARG A 209 15.11 13.21 -6.99
C ARG A 209 16.01 13.72 -5.87
N SER A 210 16.40 14.94 -5.99
CA SER A 210 16.95 15.64 -4.86
C SER A 210 15.77 16.06 -3.98
N VAL A 211 15.63 15.37 -2.88
CA VAL A 211 14.80 15.87 -1.78
C VAL A 211 15.68 16.84 -1.02
N LEU A 212 15.41 18.11 -1.21
CA LEU A 212 16.00 19.18 -0.41
C LEU A 212 15.12 19.44 0.81
#